data_5e23824b338993e82c03a28815ec2201
#
_entry.id   5e23824b338993e82c03a28815ec2201
#
_cell.length_a   1.000
_cell.length_b   1.000
_cell.length_c   1.000
_cell.angle_alpha   90.00
_cell.angle_beta   90.00
_cell.angle_gamma   90.00
#
_symmetry.space_group_name_H-M   'P 1'
#
loop_
_entity.id
_entity.type
_entity.pdbx_description
1 polymer ?
#
loop_
_entity_poly.entity_id
_entity_poly.type
_entity_poly.pdbx_seq_one_letter_code
_entity_poly.pdbx_strand_id
1 'polypeptide(L)'
;MKEKLLMGNEAIGLGALHAGVGFVFGYPGTPSTEILETVAKNKGEGVYVEWSVNEKAAIEAAAGAAYAGARSMVTMKQVGLNVASDPLMSLTYVGVKGGMVVVVADDPGPISSQTEQDTRHFAEFAKLPVFDPSSPEEAYQMIGDAFALSEQLGTPVLFRPTTRVCHGCVSLQMEDCSKRITPEGFIKDASRWVIFPRLTYQNHQKIEA
;
A
#
# COMPACT_ATOMS: atom_id res chain seq x y z
N MET A 1 -17.00 4.71 -20.54
CA MET A 1 -16.66 5.27 -19.22
C MET A 1 -17.95 5.62 -18.50
N LYS A 2 -18.14 5.20 -17.26
CA LYS A 2 -19.31 5.57 -16.44
C LYS A 2 -18.83 6.56 -15.37
N GLU A 3 -19.53 7.67 -15.26
CA GLU A 3 -19.31 8.62 -14.17
C GLU A 3 -19.92 8.07 -12.89
N LYS A 4 -19.17 8.09 -11.80
CA LYS A 4 -19.62 7.67 -10.47
C LYS A 4 -19.21 8.71 -9.43
N LEU A 5 -20.11 9.02 -8.52
CA LEU A 5 -19.78 9.75 -7.30
C LEU A 5 -19.16 8.77 -6.31
N LEU A 6 -17.92 9.02 -5.91
CA LEU A 6 -17.13 8.15 -5.05
C LEU A 6 -16.57 8.92 -3.87
N MET A 7 -16.51 8.25 -2.73
CA MET A 7 -15.71 8.68 -1.60
C MET A 7 -14.23 8.37 -1.86
N GLY A 8 -13.30 9.11 -1.26
CA GLY A 8 -11.87 8.91 -1.49
C GLY A 8 -11.39 7.48 -1.18
N ASN A 9 -11.88 6.86 -0.12
CA ASN A 9 -11.61 5.45 0.17
C ASN A 9 -12.07 4.52 -0.95
N GLU A 10 -13.25 4.80 -1.53
CA GLU A 10 -13.75 4.05 -2.68
C GLU A 10 -12.89 4.28 -3.93
N ALA A 11 -12.46 5.52 -4.15
CA ALA A 11 -11.57 5.88 -5.26
C ALA A 11 -10.22 5.14 -5.16
N ILE A 12 -9.60 5.11 -3.97
CA ILE A 12 -8.35 4.36 -3.74
C ILE A 12 -8.55 2.86 -3.97
N GLY A 13 -9.60 2.27 -3.40
CA GLY A 13 -9.87 0.83 -3.55
C GLY A 13 -10.13 0.42 -5.00
N LEU A 14 -10.90 1.20 -5.75
CA LEU A 14 -11.18 0.97 -7.16
C LEU A 14 -9.95 1.24 -8.04
N GLY A 15 -9.18 2.30 -7.74
CA GLY A 15 -7.91 2.57 -8.41
C GLY A 15 -6.90 1.41 -8.25
N ALA A 16 -6.81 0.83 -7.04
CA ALA A 16 -5.97 -0.35 -6.80
C ALA A 16 -6.41 -1.58 -7.61
N LEU A 17 -7.73 -1.81 -7.73
CA LEU A 17 -8.27 -2.87 -8.60
C LEU A 17 -7.93 -2.64 -10.07
N HIS A 18 -8.09 -1.41 -10.57
CA HIS A 18 -7.75 -1.04 -11.94
C HIS A 18 -6.24 -1.14 -12.20
N ALA A 19 -5.42 -0.87 -11.19
CA ALA A 19 -3.98 -1.09 -11.23
C ALA A 19 -3.59 -2.57 -11.13
N GLY A 20 -4.54 -3.49 -11.05
CA GLY A 20 -4.26 -4.93 -11.07
C GLY A 20 -3.73 -5.49 -9.75
N VAL A 21 -4.13 -4.91 -8.60
CA VAL A 21 -3.82 -5.50 -7.29
C VAL A 21 -4.36 -6.92 -7.21
N GLY A 22 -3.52 -7.86 -6.75
CA GLY A 22 -3.90 -9.27 -6.59
C GLY A 22 -4.20 -9.65 -5.14
N PHE A 23 -3.58 -8.97 -4.19
CA PHE A 23 -3.68 -9.30 -2.77
C PHE A 23 -3.84 -8.01 -1.95
N VAL A 24 -4.87 -7.98 -1.09
CA VAL A 24 -5.14 -6.84 -0.21
C VAL A 24 -5.33 -7.34 1.21
N PHE A 25 -4.55 -6.80 2.11
CA PHE A 25 -4.60 -7.09 3.54
C PHE A 25 -4.83 -5.80 4.32
N GLY A 26 -5.37 -5.90 5.52
CA GLY A 26 -5.55 -4.73 6.35
C GLY A 26 -5.95 -5.07 7.77
N TYR A 27 -5.92 -4.06 8.60
CA TYR A 27 -6.53 -4.09 9.92
C TYR A 27 -7.51 -2.91 10.04
N PRO A 28 -8.75 -3.12 10.51
CA PRO A 28 -9.76 -2.08 10.50
C PRO A 28 -9.39 -0.89 11.39
N GLY A 29 -9.60 0.30 10.87
CA GLY A 29 -9.35 1.55 11.59
C GLY A 29 -9.74 2.76 10.74
N THR A 30 -10.58 3.65 11.31
CA THR A 30 -10.91 4.92 10.66
C THR A 30 -9.67 5.81 10.57
N PRO A 31 -9.35 6.41 9.39
CA PRO A 31 -10.24 6.58 8.23
C PRO A 31 -9.99 5.60 7.06
N SER A 32 -9.29 4.46 7.23
CA SER A 32 -8.86 3.60 6.11
C SER A 32 -9.74 2.37 5.83
N THR A 33 -10.69 2.06 6.70
CA THR A 33 -11.47 0.79 6.66
C THR A 33 -12.14 0.55 5.32
N GLU A 34 -12.81 1.55 4.77
CA GLU A 34 -13.61 1.44 3.55
C GLU A 34 -12.78 1.19 2.29
N ILE A 35 -11.45 1.39 2.33
CA ILE A 35 -10.57 1.07 1.20
C ILE A 35 -10.61 -0.44 0.93
N LEU A 36 -10.32 -1.24 1.96
CA LEU A 36 -10.32 -2.71 1.83
C LEU A 36 -11.74 -3.24 1.57
N GLU A 37 -12.76 -2.68 2.23
CA GLU A 37 -14.16 -3.06 2.00
C GLU A 37 -14.58 -2.80 0.55
N THR A 38 -14.14 -1.69 -0.03
CA THR A 38 -14.40 -1.38 -1.44
C THR A 38 -13.76 -2.39 -2.37
N VAL A 39 -12.51 -2.77 -2.11
CA VAL A 39 -11.85 -3.84 -2.88
C VAL A 39 -12.62 -5.14 -2.73
N ALA A 40 -12.97 -5.55 -1.50
CA ALA A 40 -13.70 -6.79 -1.23
C ALA A 40 -15.05 -6.85 -1.97
N LYS A 41 -15.77 -5.72 -2.03
CA LYS A 41 -17.08 -5.60 -2.69
C LYS A 41 -17.00 -5.62 -4.21
N ASN A 42 -15.93 -5.08 -4.79
CA ASN A 42 -15.80 -4.88 -6.24
C ASN A 42 -14.78 -5.81 -6.90
N LYS A 43 -14.09 -6.67 -6.15
CA LYS A 43 -13.09 -7.59 -6.68
C LYS A 43 -13.67 -8.59 -7.66
N GLY A 44 -12.90 -8.90 -8.71
CA GLY A 44 -13.15 -10.04 -9.58
C GLY A 44 -12.57 -11.36 -9.03
N GLU A 45 -12.78 -12.45 -9.76
CA GLU A 45 -12.14 -13.73 -9.44
C GLU A 45 -10.61 -13.59 -9.40
N GLY A 46 -9.99 -14.18 -8.36
CA GLY A 46 -8.53 -14.22 -8.18
C GLY A 46 -7.92 -13.01 -7.54
N VAL A 47 -8.68 -12.07 -7.00
CA VAL A 47 -8.19 -11.06 -6.05
C VAL A 47 -8.46 -11.56 -4.64
N TYR A 48 -7.41 -11.73 -3.85
CA TYR A 48 -7.51 -12.12 -2.44
C TYR A 48 -7.62 -10.89 -1.55
N VAL A 49 -8.56 -10.91 -0.62
CA VAL A 49 -8.77 -9.81 0.34
C VAL A 49 -9.01 -10.41 1.72
N GLU A 50 -8.30 -9.89 2.73
CA GLU A 50 -8.37 -10.39 4.10
C GLU A 50 -8.23 -9.26 5.13
N TRP A 51 -9.07 -9.30 6.16
CA TRP A 51 -8.81 -8.64 7.41
C TRP A 51 -7.87 -9.50 8.26
N SER A 52 -6.70 -8.99 8.56
CA SER A 52 -5.69 -9.67 9.38
C SER A 52 -5.93 -9.42 10.87
N VAL A 53 -5.24 -10.17 11.72
CA VAL A 53 -5.39 -10.07 13.19
C VAL A 53 -4.77 -8.80 13.78
N ASN A 54 -3.81 -8.18 13.07
CA ASN A 54 -3.22 -6.88 13.36
C ASN A 54 -2.42 -6.37 12.14
N GLU A 55 -1.91 -5.15 12.22
CA GLU A 55 -1.19 -4.50 11.12
C GLU A 55 0.16 -5.18 10.80
N LYS A 56 0.82 -5.76 11.81
CA LYS A 56 2.07 -6.51 11.59
C LYS A 56 1.80 -7.75 10.73
N ALA A 57 0.80 -8.54 11.07
CA ALA A 57 0.41 -9.71 10.28
C ALA A 57 -0.05 -9.31 8.87
N ALA A 58 -0.78 -8.20 8.74
CA ALA A 58 -1.24 -7.69 7.46
C ALA A 58 -0.07 -7.35 6.51
N ILE A 59 0.92 -6.60 7.00
CA ILE A 59 2.05 -6.19 6.17
C ILE A 59 2.97 -7.38 5.83
N GLU A 60 3.15 -8.33 6.75
CA GLU A 60 3.94 -9.54 6.49
C GLU A 60 3.28 -10.44 5.41
N ALA A 61 1.95 -10.57 5.44
CA ALA A 61 1.20 -11.28 4.42
C ALA A 61 1.30 -10.59 3.05
N ALA A 62 1.16 -9.25 3.02
CA ALA A 62 1.33 -8.45 1.80
C ALA A 62 2.75 -8.58 1.23
N ALA A 63 3.76 -8.59 2.09
CA ALA A 63 5.15 -8.81 1.71
C ALA A 63 5.37 -10.19 1.08
N GLY A 64 4.77 -11.23 1.66
CA GLY A 64 4.82 -12.58 1.09
C GLY A 64 4.27 -12.64 -0.34
N ALA A 65 3.15 -11.97 -0.60
CA ALA A 65 2.58 -11.82 -1.94
C ALA A 65 3.51 -11.05 -2.89
N ALA A 66 4.10 -9.94 -2.41
CA ALA A 66 5.06 -9.14 -3.19
C ALA A 66 6.35 -9.90 -3.49
N TYR A 67 6.86 -10.73 -2.58
CA TYR A 67 8.01 -11.60 -2.84
C TYR A 67 7.73 -12.62 -3.95
N ALA A 68 6.48 -13.08 -4.06
CA ALA A 68 6.05 -13.95 -5.15
C ALA A 68 5.80 -13.22 -6.48
N GLY A 69 5.97 -11.90 -6.52
CA GLY A 69 5.81 -11.09 -7.72
C GLY A 69 4.39 -10.57 -7.97
N ALA A 70 3.48 -10.70 -6.98
CA ALA A 70 2.15 -10.14 -7.08
C ALA A 70 2.12 -8.66 -6.66
N ARG A 71 1.21 -7.86 -7.25
CA ARG A 71 0.86 -6.56 -6.68
C ARG A 71 0.06 -6.77 -5.40
N SER A 72 0.55 -6.21 -4.30
CA SER A 72 -0.07 -6.31 -2.98
C SER A 72 -0.29 -4.94 -2.35
N MET A 73 -1.34 -4.82 -1.59
CA MET A 73 -1.68 -3.61 -0.85
C MET A 73 -1.98 -3.98 0.61
N VAL A 74 -1.52 -3.15 1.53
CA VAL A 74 -1.93 -3.23 2.93
C VAL A 74 -2.54 -1.90 3.36
N THR A 75 -3.61 -1.94 4.14
CA THR A 75 -4.33 -0.74 4.60
C THR A 75 -4.36 -0.66 6.11
N MET A 76 -4.06 0.52 6.64
CA MET A 76 -4.08 0.81 8.07
C MET A 76 -4.23 2.30 8.34
N LYS A 77 -4.58 2.67 9.57
CA LYS A 77 -4.49 4.06 10.04
C LYS A 77 -3.08 4.37 10.58
N GLN A 78 -2.78 5.66 10.84
CA GLN A 78 -1.44 6.08 11.24
C GLN A 78 -0.88 5.35 12.47
N VAL A 79 -1.69 5.09 13.50
CA VAL A 79 -1.22 4.37 14.70
C VAL A 79 -0.92 2.89 14.42
N GLY A 80 -1.55 2.31 13.38
CA GLY A 80 -1.26 0.96 12.94
C GLY A 80 0.13 0.82 12.32
N LEU A 81 0.66 1.90 11.75
CA LEU A 81 2.02 1.93 11.24
C LEU A 81 3.06 1.68 12.35
N ASN A 82 2.77 2.09 13.59
CA ASN A 82 3.65 1.80 14.72
C ASN A 82 3.76 0.30 14.99
N VAL A 83 2.67 -0.45 14.81
CA VAL A 83 2.64 -1.91 14.94
C VAL A 83 3.34 -2.59 13.76
N ALA A 84 3.16 -2.05 12.55
CA ALA A 84 3.74 -2.55 11.31
C ALA A 84 5.20 -2.07 11.08
N SER A 85 5.76 -1.24 11.95
CA SER A 85 7.06 -0.61 11.73
C SER A 85 8.22 -1.60 11.63
N ASP A 86 8.25 -2.63 12.49
CA ASP A 86 9.32 -3.65 12.49
C ASP A 86 9.44 -4.38 11.13
N PRO A 87 8.38 -5.02 10.59
CA PRO A 87 8.48 -5.63 9.27
C PRO A 87 8.70 -4.60 8.16
N LEU A 88 8.12 -3.41 8.24
CA LEU A 88 8.32 -2.39 7.21
C LEU A 88 9.78 -1.94 7.13
N MET A 89 10.44 -1.71 8.26
CA MET A 89 11.86 -1.36 8.30
C MET A 89 12.76 -2.47 7.74
N SER A 90 12.38 -3.73 7.94
CA SER A 90 13.09 -4.85 7.34
C SER A 90 12.87 -4.94 5.82
N LEU A 91 11.64 -4.65 5.37
CA LEU A 91 11.27 -4.66 3.95
C LEU A 91 12.02 -3.63 3.13
N THR A 92 12.37 -2.47 3.68
CA THR A 92 13.16 -1.45 2.97
C THR A 92 14.54 -1.97 2.57
N TYR A 93 15.11 -2.87 3.35
CA TYR A 93 16.41 -3.49 3.07
C TYR A 93 16.31 -4.74 2.19
N VAL A 94 15.26 -5.55 2.35
CA VAL A 94 15.03 -6.76 1.53
C VAL A 94 14.54 -6.38 0.14
N GLY A 95 13.71 -5.35 0.08
CA GLY A 95 12.98 -5.00 -1.13
C GLY A 95 11.83 -5.94 -1.44
N VAL A 96 11.17 -5.71 -2.55
CA VAL A 96 10.05 -6.50 -3.07
C VAL A 96 10.28 -6.86 -4.54
N LYS A 97 9.50 -7.79 -5.08
CA LYS A 97 9.53 -8.17 -6.50
C LYS A 97 8.29 -7.64 -7.23
N GLY A 98 7.11 -7.91 -6.71
CA GLY A 98 5.87 -7.30 -7.18
C GLY A 98 5.63 -5.97 -6.48
N GLY A 99 4.85 -5.10 -7.09
CA GLY A 99 4.52 -3.80 -6.50
C GLY A 99 3.83 -3.94 -5.14
N MET A 100 4.34 -3.26 -4.13
CA MET A 100 3.77 -3.23 -2.79
C MET A 100 3.45 -1.81 -2.35
N VAL A 101 2.18 -1.55 -2.08
CA VAL A 101 1.71 -0.25 -1.59
C VAL A 101 1.21 -0.38 -0.16
N VAL A 102 1.79 0.43 0.72
CA VAL A 102 1.42 0.52 2.13
C VAL A 102 0.57 1.78 2.31
N VAL A 103 -0.74 1.60 2.35
CA VAL A 103 -1.69 2.69 2.54
C VAL A 103 -1.83 2.98 4.03
N VAL A 104 -1.40 4.17 4.44
CA VAL A 104 -1.48 4.63 5.82
C VAL A 104 -2.31 5.91 5.85
N ALA A 105 -3.52 5.83 6.36
CA ALA A 105 -4.41 6.97 6.43
C ALA A 105 -4.14 7.80 7.70
N ASP A 106 -3.67 9.02 7.49
CA ASP A 106 -3.40 9.99 8.55
C ASP A 106 -4.66 10.79 8.93
N ASP A 107 -4.70 11.21 10.18
CA ASP A 107 -5.80 11.98 10.75
C ASP A 107 -5.29 13.30 11.36
N PRO A 108 -4.84 14.26 10.52
CA PRO A 108 -4.31 15.53 10.99
C PRO A 108 -5.40 16.37 11.66
N GLY A 109 -5.09 16.92 12.85
CA GLY A 109 -6.06 17.55 13.72
C GLY A 109 -7.08 16.53 14.21
N PRO A 110 -6.70 15.57 15.07
CA PRO A 110 -7.37 14.27 15.23
C PRO A 110 -8.88 14.38 15.28
N ILE A 111 -9.55 13.81 14.28
CA ILE A 111 -11.03 13.80 14.16
C ILE A 111 -11.58 12.54 14.81
N SER A 112 -10.92 11.39 14.59
CA SER A 112 -11.34 10.08 15.11
C SER A 112 -10.22 9.28 15.76
N SER A 113 -8.98 9.74 15.69
CA SER A 113 -7.82 9.05 16.22
C SER A 113 -7.43 9.56 17.62
N GLN A 114 -6.80 8.69 18.43
CA GLN A 114 -6.35 9.04 19.78
C GLN A 114 -5.12 9.95 19.77
N THR A 115 -4.35 9.95 18.69
CA THR A 115 -3.12 10.72 18.52
C THR A 115 -3.03 11.25 17.11
N GLU A 116 -2.20 12.26 16.91
CA GLU A 116 -1.81 12.75 15.59
C GLU A 116 -0.40 12.29 15.26
N GLN A 117 -0.22 11.77 14.05
CA GLN A 117 1.07 11.37 13.51
C GLN A 117 1.14 11.80 12.05
N ASP A 118 2.28 12.38 11.66
CA ASP A 118 2.59 12.66 10.26
C ASP A 118 3.48 11.53 9.72
N THR A 119 2.86 10.60 9.02
CA THR A 119 3.56 9.41 8.52
C THR A 119 4.53 9.70 7.38
N ARG A 120 4.57 10.92 6.84
CA ARG A 120 5.62 11.36 5.91
C ARG A 120 7.00 11.32 6.54
N HIS A 121 7.09 11.70 7.84
CA HIS A 121 8.33 11.58 8.59
C HIS A 121 8.77 10.13 8.80
N PHE A 122 7.80 9.21 8.89
CA PHE A 122 8.13 7.79 8.93
C PHE A 122 8.70 7.30 7.58
N ALA A 123 8.13 7.76 6.46
CA ALA A 123 8.66 7.43 5.14
C ALA A 123 10.09 7.94 4.96
N GLU A 124 10.37 9.16 5.36
CA GLU A 124 11.73 9.74 5.36
C GLU A 124 12.70 8.90 6.21
N PHE A 125 12.31 8.57 7.44
CA PHE A 125 13.11 7.73 8.34
C PHE A 125 13.35 6.33 7.77
N ALA A 126 12.34 5.72 7.14
CA ALA A 126 12.42 4.40 6.53
C ALA A 126 13.04 4.41 5.12
N LYS A 127 13.37 5.57 4.55
CA LYS A 127 13.88 5.73 3.18
C LYS A 127 12.92 5.21 2.11
N LEU A 128 11.62 5.43 2.30
CA LEU A 128 10.58 4.99 1.39
C LEU A 128 10.05 6.16 0.55
N PRO A 129 9.75 5.93 -0.74
CA PRO A 129 8.94 6.85 -1.52
C PRO A 129 7.56 7.02 -0.88
N VAL A 130 7.01 8.23 -0.92
CA VAL A 130 5.68 8.53 -0.41
C VAL A 130 4.82 9.23 -1.45
N PHE A 131 3.58 8.78 -1.60
CA PHE A 131 2.52 9.48 -2.32
C PHE A 131 1.56 10.11 -1.32
N ASP A 132 1.33 11.41 -1.47
CA ASP A 132 0.50 12.22 -0.55
C ASP A 132 -0.58 12.93 -1.36
N PRO A 133 -1.67 12.24 -1.75
CA PRO A 133 -2.71 12.84 -2.58
C PRO A 133 -3.45 13.95 -1.85
N SER A 134 -3.77 15.02 -2.57
CA SER A 134 -4.51 16.18 -2.07
C SER A 134 -6.02 16.10 -2.27
N SER A 135 -6.48 15.17 -3.12
CA SER A 135 -7.89 14.97 -3.44
C SER A 135 -8.22 13.49 -3.70
N PRO A 136 -9.51 13.10 -3.64
CA PRO A 136 -9.92 11.74 -4.01
C PRO A 136 -9.61 11.38 -5.47
N GLU A 137 -9.67 12.34 -6.39
CA GLU A 137 -9.34 12.15 -7.81
C GLU A 137 -7.86 11.83 -7.98
N GLU A 138 -7.01 12.62 -7.36
CA GLU A 138 -5.57 12.40 -7.36
C GLU A 138 -5.21 11.06 -6.70
N ALA A 139 -5.89 10.70 -5.60
CA ALA A 139 -5.70 9.42 -4.94
C ALA A 139 -6.02 8.22 -5.85
N TYR A 140 -7.09 8.32 -6.67
CA TYR A 140 -7.43 7.31 -7.65
C TYR A 140 -6.34 7.11 -8.72
N GLN A 141 -5.75 8.21 -9.20
CA GLN A 141 -4.70 8.16 -10.22
C GLN A 141 -3.37 7.67 -9.64
N MET A 142 -2.95 8.27 -8.53
CA MET A 142 -1.65 8.02 -7.90
C MET A 142 -1.48 6.59 -7.39
N ILE A 143 -2.55 5.88 -7.02
CA ILE A 143 -2.41 4.50 -6.52
C ILE A 143 -1.82 3.56 -7.57
N GLY A 144 -2.14 3.78 -8.86
CA GLY A 144 -1.55 3.06 -9.98
C GLY A 144 -0.06 3.38 -10.15
N ASP A 145 0.29 4.65 -10.05
CA ASP A 145 1.67 5.12 -10.13
C ASP A 145 2.52 4.60 -8.96
N ALA A 146 1.93 4.51 -7.76
CA ALA A 146 2.58 3.95 -6.59
C ALA A 146 2.97 2.47 -6.79
N PHE A 147 2.11 1.65 -7.39
CA PHE A 147 2.46 0.28 -7.75
C PHE A 147 3.58 0.23 -8.80
N ALA A 148 3.50 1.06 -9.83
CA ALA A 148 4.51 1.12 -10.87
C ALA A 148 5.88 1.55 -10.32
N LEU A 149 5.92 2.57 -9.46
CA LEU A 149 7.14 3.02 -8.81
C LEU A 149 7.73 1.94 -7.89
N SER A 150 6.88 1.26 -7.11
CA SER A 150 7.32 0.14 -6.27
C SER A 150 8.00 -0.97 -7.06
N GLU A 151 7.44 -1.34 -8.22
CA GLU A 151 8.04 -2.33 -9.13
C GLU A 151 9.36 -1.83 -9.73
N GLN A 152 9.41 -0.57 -10.13
CA GLN A 152 10.61 0.04 -10.72
C GLN A 152 11.78 0.08 -9.74
N LEU A 153 11.52 0.45 -8.49
CA LEU A 153 12.54 0.60 -7.46
C LEU A 153 12.81 -0.72 -6.70
N GLY A 154 11.87 -1.68 -6.77
CA GLY A 154 11.95 -2.92 -6.01
C GLY A 154 11.81 -2.72 -4.49
N THR A 155 11.07 -1.70 -4.06
CA THR A 155 10.85 -1.35 -2.65
C THR A 155 9.37 -1.06 -2.39
N PRO A 156 8.86 -1.25 -1.15
CA PRO A 156 7.52 -0.77 -0.81
C PRO A 156 7.39 0.74 -1.01
N VAL A 157 6.18 1.19 -1.29
CA VAL A 157 5.84 2.61 -1.40
C VAL A 157 4.78 2.94 -0.36
N LEU A 158 4.99 4.03 0.39
CA LEU A 158 3.98 4.55 1.31
C LEU A 158 2.97 5.39 0.53
N PHE A 159 1.68 5.14 0.76
CA PHE A 159 0.58 5.93 0.21
C PHE A 159 -0.20 6.55 1.38
N ARG A 160 -0.16 7.87 1.49
CA ARG A 160 -0.61 8.61 2.66
C ARG A 160 -1.83 9.50 2.37
N PRO A 161 -3.06 8.97 2.31
CA PRO A 161 -4.24 9.81 2.28
C PRO A 161 -4.54 10.37 3.67
N THR A 162 -5.10 11.58 3.72
CA THR A 162 -5.63 12.15 4.97
C THR A 162 -7.11 11.81 5.13
N THR A 163 -7.64 11.96 6.36
CA THR A 163 -9.09 11.80 6.63
C THR A 163 -9.95 12.62 5.66
N ARG A 164 -9.52 13.83 5.30
CA ARG A 164 -10.25 14.69 4.36
C ARG A 164 -10.28 14.11 2.95
N VAL A 165 -9.18 13.51 2.52
CA VAL A 165 -9.12 12.81 1.22
C VAL A 165 -9.94 11.53 1.29
N CYS A 166 -9.77 10.73 2.34
CA CYS A 166 -10.49 9.46 2.52
C CYS A 166 -12.00 9.61 2.46
N HIS A 167 -12.55 10.66 3.10
CA HIS A 167 -13.99 10.89 3.23
C HIS A 167 -14.51 12.01 2.32
N GLY A 168 -13.65 12.69 1.56
CA GLY A 168 -14.08 13.60 0.49
C GLY A 168 -14.77 12.84 -0.63
N CYS A 169 -15.72 13.50 -1.31
CA CYS A 169 -16.43 12.89 -2.45
C CYS A 169 -16.05 13.59 -3.75
N VAL A 170 -15.96 12.82 -4.81
CA VAL A 170 -15.66 13.31 -6.17
C VAL A 170 -16.42 12.51 -7.21
N SER A 171 -16.80 13.15 -8.30
CA SER A 171 -17.35 12.47 -9.48
C SER A 171 -16.20 12.08 -10.41
N LEU A 172 -16.00 10.78 -10.60
CA LEU A 172 -14.92 10.22 -11.42
C LEU A 172 -15.44 9.47 -12.62
N GLN A 173 -14.76 9.64 -13.76
CA GLN A 173 -14.94 8.78 -14.91
C GLN A 173 -14.11 7.52 -14.74
N MET A 174 -14.79 6.39 -14.60
CA MET A 174 -14.14 5.11 -14.38
C MET A 174 -13.73 4.45 -15.70
N GLU A 175 -12.50 4.01 -15.79
CA GLU A 175 -12.06 3.13 -16.86
C GLU A 175 -12.51 1.69 -16.61
N ASP A 176 -12.95 1.01 -17.67
CA ASP A 176 -13.33 -0.40 -17.60
C ASP A 176 -12.08 -1.24 -17.87
N CYS A 177 -11.23 -1.43 -16.87
CA CYS A 177 -10.04 -2.24 -17.05
C CYS A 177 -9.40 -2.68 -15.73
N SER A 178 -9.39 -3.97 -15.50
CA SER A 178 -8.46 -4.58 -14.55
C SER A 178 -7.45 -5.43 -15.34
N LYS A 179 -6.25 -4.92 -15.56
CA LYS A 179 -5.15 -5.76 -16.04
C LYS A 179 -4.70 -6.65 -14.88
N ARG A 180 -5.04 -7.93 -14.98
CA ARG A 180 -4.53 -8.89 -14.00
C ARG A 180 -3.06 -9.19 -14.31
N ILE A 181 -2.20 -8.97 -13.32
CA ILE A 181 -0.80 -9.39 -13.35
C ILE A 181 -0.73 -10.78 -12.73
N THR A 182 -0.30 -11.77 -13.52
CA THR A 182 -0.07 -13.12 -13.00
C THR A 182 1.32 -13.17 -12.37
N PRO A 183 1.44 -13.45 -11.06
CA PRO A 183 2.72 -13.52 -10.40
C PRO A 183 3.54 -14.72 -10.89
N GLU A 184 4.84 -14.55 -11.03
CA GLU A 184 5.77 -15.62 -11.43
C GLU A 184 6.02 -16.65 -10.33
N GLY A 185 5.58 -16.37 -9.10
CA GLY A 185 5.88 -17.17 -7.92
C GLY A 185 7.19 -16.76 -7.23
N PHE A 186 7.43 -17.35 -6.07
CA PHE A 186 8.62 -17.07 -5.29
C PHE A 186 9.86 -17.74 -5.90
N ILE A 187 10.87 -16.94 -6.24
CA ILE A 187 12.15 -17.42 -6.76
C ILE A 187 13.13 -17.52 -5.58
N LYS A 188 13.62 -18.72 -5.30
CA LYS A 188 14.67 -18.95 -4.30
C LYS A 188 15.98 -18.32 -4.75
N ASP A 189 16.41 -17.28 -4.04
CA ASP A 189 17.71 -16.64 -4.21
C ASP A 189 18.21 -16.16 -2.84
N ALA A 190 19.10 -16.93 -2.23
CA ALA A 190 19.65 -16.60 -0.93
C ALA A 190 20.45 -15.29 -0.94
N SER A 191 21.04 -14.92 -2.06
CA SER A 191 21.82 -13.68 -2.21
C SER A 191 20.91 -12.43 -2.19
N ARG A 192 19.62 -12.59 -2.51
CA ARG A 192 18.62 -11.52 -2.51
C ARG A 192 17.82 -11.45 -1.22
N TRP A 193 17.42 -12.62 -0.68
CA TRP A 193 16.41 -12.68 0.38
C TRP A 193 16.97 -12.89 1.79
N VAL A 194 18.20 -13.36 1.91
CA VAL A 194 18.78 -13.65 3.21
C VAL A 194 19.61 -12.47 3.71
N ILE A 195 19.02 -11.70 4.61
CA ILE A 195 19.65 -10.50 5.16
C ILE A 195 20.72 -10.92 6.19
N PHE A 196 21.98 -10.89 5.77
CA PHE A 196 23.15 -10.91 6.67
C PHE A 196 23.83 -9.53 6.64
N PRO A 197 24.65 -9.19 7.62
CA PRO A 197 25.31 -7.87 7.71
C PRO A 197 25.96 -7.40 6.41
N ARG A 198 26.55 -8.29 5.65
CA ARG A 198 27.15 -7.95 4.34
C ARG A 198 26.13 -7.48 3.32
N LEU A 199 25.01 -8.22 3.19
CA LEU A 199 23.94 -7.86 2.26
C LEU A 199 23.23 -6.58 2.71
N THR A 200 22.97 -6.46 4.01
CA THR A 200 22.38 -5.26 4.61
C THR A 200 23.22 -4.02 4.31
N TYR A 201 24.53 -4.10 4.46
CA TYR A 201 25.45 -2.99 4.14
C TYR A 201 25.40 -2.61 2.65
N GLN A 202 25.41 -3.59 1.75
CA GLN A 202 25.30 -3.36 0.31
C GLN A 202 23.95 -2.74 -0.08
N ASN A 203 22.86 -3.20 0.53
CA ASN A 203 21.53 -2.66 0.28
C ASN A 203 21.38 -1.26 0.85
N HIS A 204 21.98 -0.97 2.01
CA HIS A 204 22.01 0.39 2.56
C HIS A 204 22.66 1.37 1.57
N GLN A 205 23.79 1.02 0.97
CA GLN A 205 24.43 1.87 -0.03
C GLN A 205 23.55 2.12 -1.26
N LYS A 206 22.75 1.13 -1.69
CA LYS A 206 21.80 1.30 -2.80
C LYS A 206 20.60 2.18 -2.42
N ILE A 207 20.16 2.12 -1.17
CA ILE A 207 19.05 2.92 -0.65
C ILE A 207 19.46 4.40 -0.53
N GLU A 208 20.73 4.67 -0.22
CA GLU A 208 21.23 6.04 -0.06
C GLU A 208 21.65 6.67 -1.41
N ALA A 209 21.80 5.90 -2.49
CA ALA A 209 22.18 6.39 -3.82
C ALA A 209 21.01 6.90 -4.63
#